data_90149cf65770f8a18215a13925924d5d
#
_entry.id   90149cf65770f8a18215a13925924d5d
#
_cell.length_a   1.000
_cell.length_b   1.000
_cell.length_c   1.000
_cell.angle_alpha   90.00
_cell.angle_beta   90.00
_cell.angle_gamma   90.00
#
_symmetry.space_group_name_H-M   'P 1'
#
loop_
_entity.id
_entity.type
_entity.pdbx_description
1 polymer ?
#
loop_
_entity_poly.entity_id
_entity_poly.type
_entity_poly.pdbx_seq_one_letter_code
_entity_poly.pdbx_strand_id
1 'polypeptide(L)'
;MTLPVTAFVAAICALLLLITAIDTVRQRLRVQAAFGDHGDAKLISASRSHGNLAEYAPITIILLGLLETARANHMALMIVGAIFLIGRVAHIAGLYAKIEPGKAPVPRQIGVVATFGTLLALGGWTLWMLATVNL
;
A
#
# COMPACT_ATOMS: atom_id res chain seq x y z
N MET A 1 17.13 15.67 7.23
CA MET A 1 16.55 14.68 6.30
C MET A 1 15.93 15.44 5.15
N THR A 2 16.30 15.13 3.93
CA THR A 2 15.88 15.88 2.72
C THR A 2 14.51 15.44 2.19
N LEU A 3 14.05 14.25 2.54
CA LEU A 3 12.78 13.64 2.09
C LEU A 3 11.98 13.11 3.29
N PRO A 4 11.50 13.98 4.21
CA PRO A 4 10.86 13.53 5.44
C PRO A 4 9.53 12.82 5.22
N VAL A 5 8.69 13.25 4.27
CA VAL A 5 7.41 12.59 3.98
C VAL A 5 7.63 11.21 3.36
N THR A 6 8.48 11.14 2.35
CA THR A 6 8.86 9.88 1.70
C THR A 6 9.45 8.89 2.70
N ALA A 7 10.37 9.35 3.54
CA ALA A 7 11.02 8.51 4.55
C ALA A 7 10.01 7.98 5.58
N PHE A 8 9.06 8.82 6.04
CA PHE A 8 8.01 8.40 6.96
C PHE A 8 7.12 7.32 6.33
N VAL A 9 6.61 7.56 5.12
CA VAL A 9 5.76 6.61 4.40
C VAL A 9 6.51 5.29 4.15
N ALA A 10 7.77 5.37 3.71
CA ALA A 10 8.61 4.19 3.47
C ALA A 10 8.83 3.37 4.75
N ALA A 11 9.11 4.03 5.87
CA ALA A 11 9.32 3.36 7.15
C ALA A 11 8.06 2.61 7.62
N ILE A 12 6.89 3.25 7.55
CA ILE A 12 5.62 2.59 7.90
C ILE A 12 5.32 1.43 6.95
N CYS A 13 5.54 1.59 5.64
CA CYS A 13 5.37 0.50 4.67
C CYS A 13 6.31 -0.67 4.96
N ALA A 14 7.56 -0.41 5.33
CA ALA A 14 8.52 -1.44 5.70
C ALA A 14 8.06 -2.25 6.92
N LEU A 15 7.53 -1.58 7.95
CA LEU A 15 6.98 -2.25 9.13
C LEU A 15 5.73 -3.08 8.77
N LEU A 16 4.83 -2.55 7.97
CA LEU A 16 3.64 -3.28 7.50
C LEU A 16 4.03 -4.50 6.65
N LEU A 17 5.04 -4.36 5.77
CA LEU A 17 5.57 -5.47 4.98
C LEU A 17 6.17 -6.55 5.87
N LEU A 18 6.93 -6.17 6.89
CA LEU A 18 7.50 -7.11 7.85
C LEU A 18 6.40 -7.87 8.61
N ILE A 19 5.41 -7.16 9.14
CA ILE A 19 4.28 -7.77 9.87
C ILE A 19 3.52 -8.75 8.97
N THR A 20 3.18 -8.35 7.75
CA THR A 20 2.43 -9.20 6.82
C THR A 20 3.26 -10.38 6.29
N ALA A 21 4.59 -10.20 6.13
CA ALA A 21 5.51 -11.28 5.79
C ALA A 21 5.57 -12.34 6.90
N ILE A 22 5.75 -11.89 8.16
CA ILE A 22 5.77 -12.78 9.32
C ILE A 22 4.46 -13.56 9.42
N ASP A 23 3.31 -12.90 9.26
CA ASP A 23 2.03 -13.61 9.27
C ASP A 23 1.90 -14.62 8.14
N THR A 24 2.34 -14.26 6.93
CA THR A 24 2.34 -15.19 5.79
C THR A 24 3.18 -16.44 6.08
N VAL A 25 4.39 -16.26 6.61
CA VAL A 25 5.27 -17.38 7.00
C VAL A 25 4.61 -18.24 8.10
N ARG A 26 4.05 -17.58 9.12
CA ARG A 26 3.34 -18.27 10.22
C ARG A 26 2.17 -19.12 9.69
N GLN A 27 1.35 -18.58 8.76
CA GLN A 27 0.25 -19.34 8.19
C GLN A 27 0.76 -20.51 7.32
N ARG A 28 1.84 -20.33 6.56
CA ARG A 28 2.46 -21.41 5.79
C ARG A 28 2.94 -22.55 6.67
N LEU A 29 3.61 -22.25 7.77
CA LEU A 29 4.06 -23.25 8.73
C LEU A 29 2.87 -23.99 9.37
N ARG A 30 1.79 -23.26 9.70
CA ARG A 30 0.58 -23.84 10.29
C ARG A 30 -0.07 -24.89 9.39
N VAL A 31 -0.15 -24.62 8.08
CA VAL A 31 -0.78 -25.53 7.11
C VAL A 31 0.22 -26.41 6.37
N GLN A 32 1.50 -26.34 6.71
CA GLN A 32 2.62 -27.07 6.08
C GLN A 32 2.68 -26.87 4.56
N ALA A 33 2.35 -25.67 4.08
CA ALA A 33 2.34 -25.30 2.67
C ALA A 33 3.66 -24.61 2.28
N ALA A 34 4.55 -25.32 1.60
CA ALA A 34 5.76 -24.71 1.02
C ALA A 34 5.40 -23.72 -0.11
N PHE A 35 4.42 -24.10 -0.94
CA PHE A 35 3.94 -23.32 -2.09
C PHE A 35 2.40 -23.28 -2.12
N GLY A 36 1.85 -22.27 -2.83
CA GLY A 36 0.40 -22.11 -2.94
C GLY A 36 -0.27 -21.70 -1.62
N ASP A 37 -1.57 -21.84 -1.56
CA ASP A 37 -2.39 -21.51 -0.40
C ASP A 37 -3.25 -22.71 0.12
N HIS A 38 -3.26 -23.79 -0.62
CA HIS A 38 -4.01 -25.04 -0.33
C HIS A 38 -5.50 -24.78 0.00
N GLY A 39 -6.08 -23.68 -0.48
CA GLY A 39 -7.45 -23.28 -0.19
C GLY A 39 -7.69 -22.80 1.24
N ASP A 40 -6.62 -22.60 2.04
CA ASP A 40 -6.74 -22.11 3.41
C ASP A 40 -7.01 -20.60 3.45
N ALA A 41 -8.17 -20.21 3.96
CA ALA A 41 -8.63 -18.83 3.96
C ALA A 41 -7.69 -17.88 4.71
N LYS A 42 -7.06 -18.31 5.81
CA LYS A 42 -6.13 -17.46 6.57
C LYS A 42 -4.82 -17.26 5.82
N LEU A 43 -4.30 -18.31 5.16
CA LEU A 43 -3.10 -18.19 4.34
C LEU A 43 -3.36 -17.32 3.11
N ILE A 44 -4.53 -17.46 2.48
CA ILE A 44 -4.95 -16.59 1.37
C ILE A 44 -4.97 -15.11 1.84
N SER A 45 -5.62 -14.82 2.97
CA SER A 45 -5.68 -13.46 3.52
C SER A 45 -4.28 -12.89 3.81
N ALA A 46 -3.41 -13.66 4.46
CA ALA A 46 -2.04 -13.25 4.77
C ALA A 46 -1.22 -12.99 3.49
N SER A 47 -1.21 -13.92 2.55
CA SER A 47 -0.48 -13.79 1.29
C SER A 47 -0.98 -12.62 0.45
N ARG A 48 -2.30 -12.39 0.39
CA ARG A 48 -2.88 -11.26 -0.33
C ARG A 48 -2.59 -9.91 0.34
N SER A 49 -2.57 -9.86 1.68
CA SER A 49 -2.21 -8.66 2.43
C SER A 49 -0.77 -8.24 2.13
N HIS A 50 0.16 -9.19 2.20
CA HIS A 50 1.57 -8.95 1.89
C HIS A 50 1.79 -8.59 0.42
N GLY A 51 1.29 -9.40 -0.50
CA GLY A 51 1.49 -9.20 -1.94
C GLY A 51 0.92 -7.87 -2.42
N ASN A 52 -0.29 -7.53 -2.01
CA ASN A 52 -0.92 -6.27 -2.41
C ASN A 52 -0.18 -5.03 -1.87
N LEU A 53 0.39 -5.09 -0.67
CA LEU A 53 1.23 -4.02 -0.15
C LEU A 53 2.55 -3.93 -0.92
N ALA A 54 3.19 -5.07 -1.21
CA ALA A 54 4.44 -5.14 -1.96
C ALA A 54 4.30 -4.65 -3.41
N GLU A 55 3.12 -4.81 -4.01
CA GLU A 55 2.84 -4.33 -5.37
C GLU A 55 2.73 -2.81 -5.45
N TYR A 56 2.07 -2.16 -4.48
CA TYR A 56 1.74 -0.73 -4.58
C TYR A 56 2.69 0.20 -3.79
N ALA A 57 3.28 -0.27 -2.70
CA ALA A 57 4.15 0.58 -1.88
C ALA A 57 5.39 1.10 -2.63
N PRO A 58 6.13 0.31 -3.42
CA PRO A 58 7.33 0.79 -4.10
C PRO A 58 7.07 1.96 -5.03
N ILE A 59 6.08 1.84 -5.92
CA ILE A 59 5.78 2.91 -6.87
C ILE A 59 5.25 4.18 -6.17
N THR A 60 4.45 4.02 -5.12
CA THR A 60 3.96 5.16 -4.33
C THR A 60 5.12 5.91 -3.67
N ILE A 61 6.08 5.18 -3.05
CA ILE A 61 7.25 5.76 -2.40
C ILE A 61 8.15 6.47 -3.42
N ILE A 62 8.35 5.86 -4.59
CA ILE A 62 9.14 6.48 -5.67
C ILE A 62 8.50 7.80 -6.12
N LEU A 63 7.19 7.81 -6.40
CA LEU A 63 6.49 9.02 -6.84
C LEU A 63 6.50 10.10 -5.75
N LEU A 64 6.30 9.74 -4.47
CA LEU A 64 6.46 10.69 -3.35
C LEU A 64 7.86 11.27 -3.33
N GLY A 65 8.90 10.46 -3.46
CA GLY A 65 10.29 10.90 -3.45
C GLY A 65 10.62 11.84 -4.61
N LEU A 66 10.14 11.54 -5.81
CA LEU A 66 10.31 12.41 -6.98
C LEU A 66 9.67 13.78 -6.77
N LEU A 67 8.42 13.81 -6.30
CA LEU A 67 7.69 15.05 -6.03
C LEU A 67 8.32 15.85 -4.87
N GLU A 68 8.75 15.18 -3.80
CA GLU A 68 9.39 15.83 -2.66
C GLU A 68 10.76 16.40 -3.05
N THR A 69 11.53 15.68 -3.87
CA THR A 69 12.79 16.19 -4.45
C THR A 69 12.56 17.41 -5.34
N ALA A 70 11.49 17.40 -6.11
CA ALA A 70 11.08 18.53 -6.97
C ALA A 70 10.44 19.68 -6.18
N ARG A 71 10.50 19.66 -4.83
CA ARG A 71 9.93 20.68 -3.94
C ARG A 71 8.44 20.92 -4.12
N ALA A 72 7.69 19.87 -4.44
CA ALA A 72 6.24 19.93 -4.45
C ALA A 72 5.67 20.32 -3.07
N ASN A 73 4.41 20.74 -3.03
CA ASN A 73 3.79 21.22 -1.80
C ASN A 73 3.84 20.14 -0.69
N HIS A 74 4.59 20.43 0.37
CA HIS A 74 4.87 19.51 1.46
C HIS A 74 3.58 19.02 2.17
N MET A 75 2.64 19.94 2.43
CA MET A 75 1.37 19.59 3.09
C MET A 75 0.54 18.63 2.23
N ALA A 76 0.47 18.89 0.93
CA ALA A 76 -0.25 17.99 0.01
C ALA A 76 0.40 16.61 -0.06
N LEU A 77 1.74 16.51 -0.06
CA LEU A 77 2.44 15.22 0.00
C LEU A 77 2.15 14.47 1.30
N MET A 78 2.13 15.16 2.45
CA MET A 78 1.74 14.58 3.74
C MET A 78 0.32 14.01 3.71
N ILE A 79 -0.64 14.76 3.17
CA ILE A 79 -2.04 14.33 3.06
C ILE A 79 -2.16 13.08 2.17
N VAL A 80 -1.54 13.10 1.00
CA VAL A 80 -1.59 11.96 0.07
C VAL A 80 -0.91 10.74 0.66
N GLY A 81 0.25 10.91 1.31
CA GLY A 81 0.94 9.83 2.02
C GLY A 81 0.10 9.23 3.16
N ALA A 82 -0.56 10.08 3.94
CA ALA A 82 -1.46 9.64 5.01
C ALA A 82 -2.67 8.85 4.47
N ILE A 83 -3.30 9.34 3.39
CA ILE A 83 -4.41 8.63 2.71
C ILE A 83 -3.94 7.25 2.24
N PHE A 84 -2.74 7.17 1.64
CA PHE A 84 -2.18 5.89 1.24
C PHE A 84 -2.01 4.93 2.42
N LEU A 85 -1.36 5.37 3.50
CA LEU A 85 -1.11 4.52 4.67
C LEU A 85 -2.41 4.04 5.33
N ILE A 86 -3.37 4.94 5.53
CA ILE A 86 -4.70 4.60 6.07
C ILE A 86 -5.39 3.59 5.15
N GLY A 87 -5.33 3.82 3.84
CA GLY A 87 -5.85 2.90 2.83
C GLY A 87 -5.21 1.51 2.90
N ARG A 88 -3.89 1.41 3.13
CA ARG A 88 -3.20 0.13 3.28
C ARG A 88 -3.64 -0.62 4.53
N VAL A 89 -3.74 0.07 5.67
CA VAL A 89 -4.22 -0.53 6.92
C VAL A 89 -5.68 -1.01 6.76
N ALA A 90 -6.55 -0.18 6.18
CA ALA A 90 -7.93 -0.56 5.91
C ALA A 90 -8.05 -1.76 4.97
N HIS A 91 -7.22 -1.81 3.91
CA HIS A 91 -7.20 -2.93 2.97
C HIS A 91 -6.78 -4.24 3.64
N ILE A 92 -5.71 -4.20 4.44
CA ILE A 92 -5.24 -5.36 5.22
C ILE A 92 -6.35 -5.83 6.16
N ALA A 93 -6.93 -4.93 6.96
CA ALA A 93 -8.03 -5.27 7.87
C ALA A 93 -9.22 -5.89 7.12
N GLY A 94 -9.56 -5.36 5.94
CA GLY A 94 -10.64 -5.88 5.10
C GLY A 94 -10.38 -7.27 4.53
N LEU A 95 -9.13 -7.67 4.35
CA LEU A 95 -8.77 -9.03 3.90
C LEU A 95 -8.93 -10.09 5.00
N TYR A 96 -8.90 -9.68 6.28
CA TYR A 96 -9.17 -10.56 7.42
C TYR A 96 -10.62 -10.50 7.92
N ALA A 97 -11.43 -9.58 7.38
CA ALA A 97 -12.84 -9.49 7.73
C ALA A 97 -13.62 -10.69 7.17
N LYS A 98 -14.76 -11.01 7.81
CA LYS A 98 -15.67 -12.03 7.30
C LYS A 98 -16.19 -11.61 5.92
N ILE A 99 -16.05 -12.50 4.96
CA ILE A 99 -16.51 -12.28 3.59
C ILE A 99 -17.93 -12.82 3.48
N GLU A 100 -18.89 -11.95 3.18
CA GLU A 100 -20.22 -12.37 2.75
C GLU A 100 -20.16 -12.74 1.26
N PRO A 101 -20.87 -13.81 0.83
CA PRO A 101 -20.91 -14.20 -0.57
C PRO A 101 -21.34 -13.03 -1.47
N GLY A 102 -20.51 -12.71 -2.47
CA GLY A 102 -20.78 -11.65 -3.45
C GLY A 102 -20.51 -10.21 -3.00
N LYS A 103 -20.04 -9.98 -1.75
CA LYS A 103 -19.73 -8.62 -1.26
C LYS A 103 -18.31 -8.53 -0.72
N ALA A 104 -17.52 -7.62 -1.26
CA ALA A 104 -16.22 -7.30 -0.68
C ALA A 104 -16.43 -6.47 0.61
N PRO A 105 -15.69 -6.75 1.70
CA PRO A 105 -15.77 -5.97 2.93
C PRO A 105 -15.49 -4.48 2.70
N VAL A 106 -16.24 -3.60 3.35
CA VAL A 106 -16.12 -2.14 3.19
C VAL A 106 -14.69 -1.64 3.41
N PRO A 107 -13.94 -2.06 4.45
CA PRO A 107 -12.55 -1.62 4.63
C PRO A 107 -11.65 -1.98 3.45
N ARG A 108 -11.86 -3.14 2.81
CA ARG A 108 -11.12 -3.54 1.61
C ARG A 108 -11.42 -2.62 0.44
N GLN A 109 -12.70 -2.25 0.23
CA GLN A 109 -13.10 -1.31 -0.83
C GLN A 109 -12.47 0.07 -0.62
N ILE A 110 -12.53 0.61 0.60
CA ILE A 110 -11.90 1.88 0.97
C ILE A 110 -10.40 1.82 0.67
N GLY A 111 -9.72 0.74 1.06
CA GLY A 111 -8.30 0.56 0.79
C GLY A 111 -7.95 0.55 -0.70
N VAL A 112 -8.77 -0.08 -1.54
CA VAL A 112 -8.58 -0.09 -3.01
C VAL A 112 -8.76 1.32 -3.57
N VAL A 113 -9.85 2.00 -3.22
CA VAL A 113 -10.14 3.36 -3.71
C VAL A 113 -9.04 4.34 -3.27
N ALA A 114 -8.62 4.30 -2.01
CA ALA A 114 -7.55 5.14 -1.49
C ALA A 114 -6.23 4.91 -2.25
N THR A 115 -5.88 3.65 -2.55
CA THR A 115 -4.66 3.33 -3.30
C THR A 115 -4.71 3.83 -4.74
N PHE A 116 -5.80 3.55 -5.44
CA PHE A 116 -5.93 3.97 -6.84
C PHE A 116 -6.01 5.49 -6.94
N GLY A 117 -6.72 6.16 -6.03
CA GLY A 117 -6.75 7.61 -5.94
C GLY A 117 -5.37 8.21 -5.67
N THR A 118 -4.59 7.60 -4.76
CA THR A 118 -3.20 8.01 -4.48
C THR A 118 -2.32 7.88 -5.72
N LEU A 119 -2.35 6.73 -6.40
CA LEU A 119 -1.53 6.52 -7.60
C LEU A 119 -1.91 7.48 -8.73
N LEU A 120 -3.21 7.71 -8.94
CA LEU A 120 -3.69 8.68 -9.92
C LEU A 120 -3.23 10.10 -9.58
N ALA A 121 -3.38 10.50 -8.31
CA ALA A 121 -2.96 11.83 -7.84
C ALA A 121 -1.46 12.05 -7.98
N LEU A 122 -0.63 11.11 -7.49
CA LEU A 122 0.83 11.24 -7.55
C LEU A 122 1.35 11.14 -8.98
N GLY A 123 0.85 10.19 -9.78
CA GLY A 123 1.22 10.02 -11.18
C GLY A 123 0.83 11.22 -12.01
N GLY A 124 -0.42 11.69 -11.89
CA GLY A 124 -0.91 12.88 -12.58
C GLY A 124 -0.14 14.14 -12.18
N TRP A 125 0.15 14.31 -10.88
CA TRP A 125 0.94 15.44 -10.39
C TRP A 125 2.38 15.41 -10.93
N THR A 126 3.02 14.23 -10.95
CA THR A 126 4.35 14.07 -11.52
C THR A 126 4.36 14.44 -13.01
N LEU A 127 3.40 13.95 -13.80
CA LEU A 127 3.27 14.30 -15.21
C LEU A 127 3.00 15.78 -15.43
N TRP A 128 2.15 16.39 -14.61
CA TRP A 128 1.89 17.83 -14.69
C TRP A 128 3.14 18.64 -14.39
N MET A 129 3.90 18.29 -13.37
CA MET A 129 5.17 18.97 -13.07
C MET A 129 6.17 18.84 -14.21
N LEU A 130 6.31 17.66 -14.80
CA LEU A 130 7.19 17.46 -15.96
C LEU A 130 6.77 18.33 -17.14
N ALA A 131 5.48 18.46 -17.42
CA ALA A 131 4.97 19.28 -18.51
C ALA A 131 5.17 20.80 -18.26
N THR A 132 5.21 21.24 -17.00
CA THR A 132 5.32 22.67 -16.64
C THR A 132 6.76 23.16 -16.45
N VAL A 133 7.71 22.24 -16.21
CA VAL A 133 9.14 22.57 -15.97
C VAL A 133 9.95 22.65 -17.30
N ASN A 134 9.29 22.67 -18.46
CA ASN A 134 9.91 22.72 -19.80
C ASN A 134 10.98 21.63 -20.01
N LEU A 135 10.54 20.50 -20.49
CA LEU A 135 11.45 19.59 -21.18
C LEU A 135 11.99 20.25 -22.43
#